data_9881b623db54efd43187e7bf6aec7833
#
_entry.id   9881b623db54efd43187e7bf6aec7833
#
_cell.length_a   1.000
_cell.length_b   1.000
_cell.length_c   1.000
_cell.angle_alpha   90.00
_cell.angle_beta   90.00
_cell.angle_gamma   90.00
#
_symmetry.space_group_name_H-M   'P 1'
#
loop_
_entity.id
_entity.type
_entity.pdbx_description
1 polymer ?
#
loop_
_entity_poly.entity_id
_entity_poly.type
_entity_poly.pdbx_seq_one_letter_code
_entity_poly.pdbx_strand_id
1 'polypeptide(L)'
;MKAKNVLRDEHGPGHVTPAGRSVFYDLFPRDKADELVLRATLLSGLERWLKKSKLTRAQAAKALRITQARVSDIKRGKIGQFSLDMLVRLASRAGLKPKLKLAK
;
A
#
# COMPACT_ATOMS: atom_id res chain seq x y z
N MET A 1 3.27 7.66 18.00
CA MET A 1 2.99 7.05 17.99
C MET A 1 2.77 6.62 17.88
N LYS A 2 3.11 7.10 17.79
CA LYS A 2 2.90 6.46 17.66
C LYS A 2 2.54 6.28 17.25
N ALA A 3 2.55 6.66 17.01
CA ALA A 3 2.12 6.07 16.64
C ALA A 3 1.83 5.64 16.23
N LYS A 4 1.99 5.77 16.12
CA LYS A 4 1.70 5.07 15.72
C LYS A 4 1.19 4.90 15.22
N ASN A 5 1.22 5.09 15.03
CA ASN A 5 0.71 4.51 14.50
C ASN A 5 0.10 4.40 13.98
N VAL A 6 0.17 4.63 13.88
CA VAL A 6 -0.41 4.19 13.44
C VAL A 6 -0.86 3.88 12.88
N LEU A 7 -0.80 4.10 12.83
CA LEU A 7 -1.16 3.47 12.51
C LEU A 7 -1.27 3.12 12.61
N ARG A 8 -1.27 3.15 12.96
CA ARG A 8 -1.35 2.40 13.22
C ARG A 8 -1.64 2.13 13.37
N ASP A 9 -1.49 2.21 13.42
CA ASP A 9 -1.59 1.57 13.67
C ASP A 9 -1.86 1.44 13.81
N GLU A 10 -1.64 1.70 13.92
CA GLU A 10 -1.70 1.27 14.14
C GLU A 10 -1.49 1.03 13.94
N HIS A 11 -1.12 1.01 13.93
CA HIS A 11 -0.74 0.42 13.85
C HIS A 11 -0.46 0.16 13.47
N GLY A 12 -0.18 0.43 13.46
CA GLY A 12 0.22 0.16 13.36
C GLY A 12 0.65 0.04 12.78
N PRO A 13 1.10 -0.05 12.60
CA PRO A 13 1.56 -0.04 12.10
C PRO A 13 1.63 0.18 11.57
N GLY A 14 1.92 0.45 11.58
CA GLY A 14 1.90 0.61 11.38
C GLY A 14 1.95 1.02 10.94
N HIS A 15 2.26 1.23 10.97
CA HIS A 15 2.12 1.66 10.81
C HIS A 15 2.30 2.21 10.23
N VAL A 16 1.92 2.39 9.94
CA VAL A 16 1.97 3.08 9.39
C VAL A 16 2.44 3.60 9.25
N THR A 17 3.41 3.65 8.57
CA THR A 17 3.88 4.38 8.77
C THR A 17 4.01 5.68 8.45
N PRO A 18 4.11 6.52 9.08
CA PRO A 18 4.07 7.94 9.05
C PRO A 18 5.35 8.61 8.58
N ALA A 19 6.47 7.99 8.76
CA ALA A 19 7.76 8.52 8.31
C ALA A 19 7.81 8.72 6.80
N GLY A 20 7.31 7.75 6.04
CA GLY A 20 7.24 7.86 4.58
C GLY A 20 6.31 8.98 4.14
N ARG A 21 5.26 9.20 4.90
CA ARG A 21 4.31 10.26 4.66
C ARG A 21 4.98 11.64 4.73
N SER A 22 5.78 11.84 5.76
CA SER A 22 6.52 13.08 5.97
C SER A 22 7.46 13.36 4.80
N VAL A 23 8.18 12.34 4.35
CA VAL A 23 9.12 12.46 3.25
C VAL A 23 8.42 12.93 1.99
N PHE A 24 7.25 12.38 1.68
CA PHE A 24 6.51 12.80 0.49
C PHE A 24 6.17 14.29 0.54
N TYR A 25 5.72 14.80 1.67
CA TYR A 25 5.37 16.20 1.80
C TYR A 25 6.58 17.12 1.74
N ASP A 26 7.75 16.64 2.10
CA ASP A 26 8.99 17.40 2.00
C ASP A 26 9.50 17.48 0.57
N LEU A 27 9.25 16.46 -0.25
CA LEU A 27 9.85 16.33 -1.58
C LEU A 27 8.92 16.73 -2.73
N PHE A 28 7.61 16.75 -2.52
CA PHE A 28 6.65 16.93 -3.61
C PHE A 28 5.60 17.98 -3.29
N PRO A 29 4.99 18.60 -4.31
CA PRO A 29 3.81 19.43 -4.09
C PRO A 29 2.71 18.64 -3.38
N ARG A 30 1.83 19.35 -2.70
CA ARG A 30 0.83 18.73 -1.83
C ARG A 30 -0.05 17.70 -2.55
N ASP A 31 -0.54 18.03 -3.74
CA ASP A 31 -1.39 17.10 -4.49
C ASP A 31 -0.66 15.82 -4.84
N LYS A 32 0.59 15.94 -5.24
CA LYS A 32 1.41 14.76 -5.55
C LYS A 32 1.73 13.97 -4.29
N ALA A 33 2.04 14.66 -3.20
CA ALA A 33 2.32 14.01 -1.93
C ALA A 33 1.09 13.25 -1.42
N ASP A 34 -0.10 13.83 -1.54
CA ASP A 34 -1.34 13.17 -1.15
C ASP A 34 -1.54 11.88 -1.95
N GLU A 35 -1.31 11.92 -3.26
CA GLU A 35 -1.41 10.73 -4.11
C GLU A 35 -0.43 9.65 -3.67
N LEU A 36 0.81 10.03 -3.39
CA LEU A 36 1.84 9.07 -2.97
C LEU A 36 1.52 8.45 -1.61
N VAL A 37 0.94 9.21 -0.70
CA VAL A 37 0.51 8.68 0.59
C VAL A 37 -0.58 7.62 0.39
N LEU A 38 -1.54 7.88 -0.49
CA LEU A 38 -2.59 6.91 -0.78
C LEU A 38 -2.03 5.66 -1.44
N ARG A 39 -1.10 5.82 -2.37
CA ARG A 39 -0.42 4.67 -2.99
C ARG A 39 0.32 3.83 -1.95
N ALA A 40 1.05 4.50 -1.06
CA ALA A 40 1.82 3.82 -0.03
C ALA A 40 0.91 3.04 0.91
N THR A 41 -0.22 3.61 1.26
CA THR A 41 -1.20 2.96 2.13
C THR A 41 -1.76 1.69 1.49
N LEU A 42 -2.14 1.77 0.22
CA LEU A 42 -2.65 0.61 -0.51
C LEU A 42 -1.58 -0.46 -0.68
N LEU A 43 -0.38 -0.04 -1.03
CA LEU A 43 0.73 -0.97 -1.22
C LEU A 43 1.07 -1.69 0.08
N SER A 44 1.09 -0.98 1.21
CA SER A 44 1.32 -1.59 2.51
C SER A 44 0.24 -2.61 2.86
N GLY A 45 -1.00 -2.31 2.53
CA GLY A 45 -2.10 -3.25 2.73
C GLY A 45 -1.92 -4.53 1.92
N LEU A 46 -1.47 -4.39 0.68
CA LEU A 46 -1.19 -5.54 -0.18
C LEU A 46 0.00 -6.35 0.34
N GLU A 47 1.04 -5.68 0.82
CA GLU A 47 2.18 -6.37 1.43
C GLU A 47 1.75 -7.23 2.62
N ARG A 48 0.92 -6.66 3.49
CA ARG A 48 0.40 -7.41 4.66
C ARG A 48 -0.48 -8.57 4.22
N TRP A 49 -1.30 -8.36 3.21
CA TRP A 49 -2.14 -9.43 2.67
C TRP A 49 -1.28 -10.58 2.17
N LEU A 50 -0.20 -10.28 1.45
CA LEU A 50 0.71 -11.31 0.96
C LEU A 50 1.32 -12.11 2.10
N LYS A 51 1.73 -11.44 3.16
CA LYS A 51 2.32 -12.12 4.32
C LYS A 51 1.30 -13.00 5.04
N LYS A 52 0.10 -12.50 5.23
CA LYS A 52 -0.93 -13.24 5.98
C LYS A 52 -1.50 -14.40 5.19
N SER A 53 -1.65 -14.24 3.89
CA SER A 53 -2.26 -15.27 3.04
C SER A 53 -1.35 -16.47 2.86
N LYS A 54 -0.04 -16.30 3.02
CA LYS A 54 0.97 -17.34 2.82
C LYS A 54 0.90 -17.98 1.44
N LEU A 55 0.41 -17.24 0.46
CA LEU A 55 0.38 -17.70 -0.92
C LEU A 55 1.80 -17.68 -1.49
N THR A 56 2.07 -18.64 -2.38
CA THR A 56 3.30 -18.58 -3.16
C THR A 56 3.22 -17.39 -4.12
N ARG A 57 4.37 -17.00 -4.66
CA ARG A 57 4.40 -15.91 -5.63
C ARG A 57 3.50 -16.21 -6.82
N ALA A 58 3.52 -17.45 -7.30
CA ALA A 58 2.68 -17.87 -8.42
C ALA A 58 1.19 -17.78 -8.07
N GLN A 59 0.82 -18.24 -6.87
CA GLN A 59 -0.57 -18.19 -6.42
C GLN A 59 -1.05 -16.75 -6.25
N ALA A 60 -0.20 -15.90 -5.68
CA ALA A 60 -0.54 -14.49 -5.50
C ALA A 60 -0.71 -13.79 -6.85
N ALA A 61 0.19 -14.08 -7.80
CA ALA A 61 0.10 -13.52 -9.14
C ALA A 61 -1.23 -13.88 -9.79
N LYS A 62 -1.65 -15.13 -9.65
CA LYS A 62 -2.92 -15.60 -10.21
C LYS A 62 -4.11 -14.91 -9.53
N ALA A 63 -4.09 -14.81 -8.21
CA ALA A 63 -5.17 -14.16 -7.47
C ALA A 63 -5.30 -12.68 -7.83
N LEU A 64 -4.18 -12.00 -7.97
CA LEU A 64 -4.16 -10.58 -8.29
C LEU A 64 -4.22 -10.29 -9.79
N ARG A 65 -4.11 -11.33 -10.63
CA ARG A 65 -4.11 -11.21 -12.09
C ARG A 65 -2.97 -10.32 -12.58
N ILE A 66 -1.79 -10.55 -12.03
CA ILE A 66 -0.57 -9.84 -12.42
C ILE A 66 0.55 -10.85 -12.59
N THR A 67 1.69 -10.39 -13.10
CA THR A 67 2.85 -11.24 -13.26
C THR A 67 3.52 -11.50 -11.90
N GLN A 68 4.31 -12.57 -11.83
CA GLN A 68 5.08 -12.85 -10.63
C GLN A 68 6.10 -11.73 -10.34
N ALA A 69 6.62 -11.10 -11.40
CA ALA A 69 7.51 -9.96 -11.23
C ALA A 69 6.81 -8.81 -10.49
N ARG A 70 5.55 -8.56 -10.80
CA ARG A 70 4.77 -7.54 -10.10
C ARG A 70 4.51 -7.90 -8.65
N VAL A 71 4.28 -9.19 -8.35
CA VAL A 71 4.17 -9.64 -6.96
C VAL A 71 5.46 -9.33 -6.20
N SER A 72 6.60 -9.56 -6.83
CA SER A 72 7.89 -9.22 -6.23
C SER A 72 8.03 -7.72 -5.99
N ASP A 73 7.54 -6.89 -6.91
CA ASP A 73 7.55 -5.43 -6.75
C ASP A 73 6.71 -5.01 -5.56
N ILE A 74 5.57 -5.66 -5.32
CA ILE A 74 4.76 -5.39 -4.13
C ILE A 74 5.55 -5.71 -2.87
N LYS A 75 6.18 -6.88 -2.84
CA LYS A 75 6.97 -7.31 -1.67
C LYS A 75 8.13 -6.36 -1.37
N ARG A 76 8.69 -5.74 -2.41
CA ARG A 76 9.79 -4.80 -2.25
C ARG A 76 9.34 -3.36 -2.00
N GLY A 77 8.03 -3.13 -2.01
CA GLY A 77 7.50 -1.80 -1.76
C GLY A 77 7.80 -0.79 -2.87
N LYS A 78 7.87 -1.26 -4.11
CA LYS A 78 8.20 -0.41 -5.26
C LYS A 78 7.01 0.43 -5.70
N ILE A 79 6.73 1.48 -4.97
CA ILE A 79 5.57 2.34 -5.17
C ILE A 79 5.53 2.95 -6.58
N GLY A 80 6.69 3.22 -7.18
CA GLY A 80 6.77 3.81 -8.51
C GLY A 80 6.30 2.88 -9.64
N GLN A 81 6.14 1.59 -9.35
CA GLN A 81 5.71 0.62 -10.35
C GLN A 81 4.19 0.48 -10.45
N PHE A 82 3.46 1.17 -9.58
CA PHE A 82 2.01 1.02 -9.51
C PHE A 82 1.33 2.38 -9.50
N SER A 83 0.31 2.53 -10.35
CA SER A 83 -0.54 3.71 -10.29
C SER A 83 -1.56 3.54 -9.18
N LEU A 84 -2.16 4.63 -8.75
CA LEU A 84 -3.17 4.58 -7.69
C LEU A 84 -4.35 3.69 -8.10
N ASP A 85 -4.84 3.84 -9.33
CA ASP A 85 -5.97 3.03 -9.81
C ASP A 85 -5.62 1.56 -9.87
N MET A 86 -4.39 1.22 -10.27
CA MET A 86 -3.95 -0.17 -10.27
C MET A 86 -3.96 -0.74 -8.87
N LEU A 87 -3.45 0.02 -7.89
CA LEU A 87 -3.41 -0.44 -6.50
C LEU A 87 -4.81 -0.66 -5.93
N VAL A 88 -5.77 0.18 -6.29
CA VAL A 88 -7.16 -0.01 -5.89
C VAL A 88 -7.70 -1.32 -6.47
N ARG A 89 -7.44 -1.58 -7.73
CA ARG A 89 -7.88 -2.83 -8.38
C ARG A 89 -7.25 -4.04 -7.73
N LEU A 90 -5.95 -3.99 -7.45
CA LEU A 90 -5.25 -5.10 -6.80
C LEU A 90 -5.81 -5.37 -5.41
N ALA A 91 -6.08 -4.32 -4.65
CA ALA A 91 -6.68 -4.47 -3.33
C ALA A 91 -8.04 -5.18 -3.42
N SER A 92 -8.85 -4.78 -4.40
CA SER A 92 -10.15 -5.43 -4.61
C SER A 92 -10.01 -6.90 -4.97
N ARG A 93 -9.04 -7.22 -5.84
CA ARG A 93 -8.77 -8.61 -6.25
C ARG A 93 -8.29 -9.45 -5.09
N ALA A 94 -7.62 -8.84 -4.12
CA ALA A 94 -7.17 -9.51 -2.91
C ALA A 94 -8.29 -9.71 -1.89
N GLY A 95 -9.47 -9.20 -2.18
CA GLY A 95 -10.59 -9.28 -1.25
C GLY A 95 -10.57 -8.19 -0.19
N LEU A 96 -9.67 -7.25 -0.32
CA LEU A 96 -9.62 -6.08 0.56
C LEU A 96 -10.65 -5.06 0.06
N LYS A 97 -11.12 -4.24 0.97
CA LYS A 97 -12.12 -3.22 0.63
C LYS A 97 -11.51 -1.84 0.88
N PRO A 98 -10.82 -1.28 -0.12
CA PRO A 98 -10.23 0.05 0.07
C PRO A 98 -11.33 1.08 0.31
N LYS A 99 -11.11 1.90 1.30
CA LYS A 99 -12.05 2.97 1.66
C LYS A 99 -11.28 4.28 1.70
N LEU A 100 -11.91 5.31 1.20
CA LEU A 100 -11.33 6.64 1.21
C LEU A 100 -12.22 7.58 1.98
N LYS A 101 -11.63 8.32 2.89
CA LYS A 101 -12.33 9.31 3.68
C LYS A 101 -11.69 10.65 3.43
N LEU A 102 -12.49 11.61 2.98
CA LEU A 102 -11.99 12.95 2.75
C LEU A 102 -12.18 13.79 3.99
N ALA A 103 -11.11 14.42 4.42
CA ALA A 103 -11.14 15.35 5.55
C ALA A 103 -10.96 16.77 5.02
N LYS A 104 -11.58 17.71 5.67
CA LYS A 104 -11.48 19.09 5.30
C LYS A 104 -10.49 19.84 6.15
#